data_502291612126e489c691519d9eb14841
#
_entry.id   502291612126e489c691519d9eb14841
#
_cell.length_a   1.000
_cell.length_b   1.000
_cell.length_c   1.000
_cell.angle_alpha   90.00
_cell.angle_beta   90.00
_cell.angle_gamma   90.00
#
_symmetry.space_group_name_H-M   'P 1'
#
loop_
_entity.id
_entity.type
_entity.pdbx_description
1 polymer ?
#
loop_
_entity_poly.entity_id
_entity_poly.type
_entity_poly.pdbx_seq_one_letter_code
_entity_poly.pdbx_strand_id
1 'polypeptide(L)'
;MYTSEITAKDGIEVLSKGAVVRGGTLKANNYIKVSTVGSNAGVSTILHASKNGRIEAEVAYQNTVFCFEERQYILEVHSKNIKAYLDKDGEIVVEKFVF
;
A
#
# COMPACT_ATOMS: atom_id res chain seq x y z
N MET A 1 5.36 12.79 4.09
CA MET A 1 4.63 12.46 5.31
C MET A 1 5.49 11.69 6.27
N TYR A 2 5.20 11.83 7.51
CA TYR A 2 5.94 11.15 8.56
C TYR A 2 5.11 10.02 9.13
N THR A 3 5.64 9.38 10.16
CA THR A 3 4.93 8.33 10.86
C THR A 3 3.59 8.87 11.35
N SER A 4 2.51 8.34 10.80
CA SER A 4 1.16 8.77 11.15
C SER A 4 0.17 7.67 10.82
N GLU A 5 -1.03 7.85 11.34
CA GLU A 5 -2.11 6.92 11.11
C GLU A 5 -3.24 7.68 10.43
N ILE A 6 -3.62 7.23 9.24
CA ILE A 6 -4.68 7.86 8.46
C ILE A 6 -5.74 6.81 8.17
N THR A 7 -6.99 7.16 8.45
CA THR A 7 -8.12 6.27 8.20
C THR A 7 -9.16 7.01 7.36
N ALA A 8 -9.61 6.39 6.30
CA ALA A 8 -10.65 6.95 5.44
C ALA A 8 -11.68 5.88 5.12
N LYS A 9 -12.94 6.30 4.97
CA LYS A 9 -14.02 5.35 4.67
C LYS A 9 -13.91 4.79 3.26
N ASP A 10 -13.65 5.63 2.29
CA ASP A 10 -13.63 5.20 0.89
C ASP A 10 -12.23 4.89 0.44
N GLY A 11 -11.39 5.89 0.31
CA GLY A 11 -10.07 5.68 -0.20
C GLY A 11 -9.09 6.75 0.24
N ILE A 12 -7.83 6.46 0.02
CA ILE A 12 -6.74 7.38 0.32
C ILE A 12 -5.94 7.57 -0.96
N GLU A 13 -5.69 8.82 -1.32
CA GLU A 13 -4.84 9.14 -2.46
C GLU A 13 -3.72 10.07 -2.00
N VAL A 14 -2.48 9.64 -2.18
CA VAL A 14 -1.30 10.44 -1.90
C VAL A 14 -0.47 10.43 -3.17
N LEU A 15 -0.91 11.18 -4.15
CA LEU A 15 -0.34 11.17 -5.50
C LEU A 15 0.47 12.42 -5.84
N SER A 16 0.61 13.33 -4.90
CA SER A 16 1.39 14.55 -5.14
C SER A 16 2.84 14.22 -5.39
N LYS A 17 3.42 14.89 -6.38
CA LYS A 17 4.83 14.69 -6.70
C LYS A 17 5.69 15.03 -5.49
N GLY A 18 6.56 14.10 -5.13
CA GLY A 18 7.41 14.26 -3.96
C GLY A 18 6.79 13.81 -2.65
N ALA A 19 5.51 13.44 -2.67
CA ALA A 19 4.86 12.92 -1.46
C ALA A 19 5.34 11.50 -1.19
N VAL A 20 5.80 11.25 0.02
CA VAL A 20 6.31 9.95 0.43
C VAL A 20 5.65 9.57 1.75
N VAL A 21 5.12 8.37 1.82
CA VAL A 21 4.56 7.81 3.05
C VAL A 21 5.62 6.92 3.68
N ARG A 22 6.10 7.31 4.84
CA ARG A 22 7.15 6.57 5.56
C ARG A 22 6.67 6.20 6.95
N GLY A 23 6.58 4.90 7.20
CA GLY A 23 6.11 4.41 8.48
C GLY A 23 4.63 4.70 8.69
N GLY A 24 4.10 4.22 9.82
CA GLY A 24 2.70 4.43 10.14
C GLY A 24 1.76 3.53 9.38
N THR A 25 0.48 3.84 9.45
CA THR A 25 -0.58 2.99 8.89
C THR A 25 -1.58 3.83 8.10
N LEU A 26 -1.90 3.39 6.90
CA LEU A 26 -3.00 3.95 6.10
C LEU A 26 -4.10 2.91 6.02
N LYS A 27 -5.32 3.29 6.36
CA LYS A 27 -6.49 2.40 6.29
C LYS A 27 -7.57 3.01 5.42
N ALA A 28 -8.07 2.24 4.49
CA ALA A 28 -9.19 2.66 3.66
C ALA A 28 -10.01 1.43 3.27
N ASN A 29 -11.28 1.62 2.96
CA ASN A 29 -12.13 0.49 2.61
C ASN A 29 -11.98 0.10 1.15
N ASN A 30 -12.00 1.06 0.25
CA ASN A 30 -12.07 0.75 -1.17
C ASN A 30 -10.73 0.76 -1.88
N TYR A 31 -9.88 1.74 -1.59
CA TYR A 31 -8.60 1.80 -2.27
C TYR A 31 -7.59 2.65 -1.52
N ILE A 32 -6.33 2.38 -1.79
CA ILE A 32 -5.21 3.23 -1.36
C ILE A 32 -4.34 3.42 -2.60
N LYS A 33 -4.15 4.67 -2.99
CA LYS A 33 -3.28 5.03 -4.12
C LYS A 33 -2.19 5.96 -3.61
N VAL A 34 -0.95 5.57 -3.79
CA VAL A 34 0.19 6.36 -3.31
C VAL A 34 1.23 6.47 -4.40
N SER A 35 1.96 7.58 -4.42
CA SER A 35 3.10 7.73 -5.33
C SER A 35 4.26 6.92 -4.82
N THR A 36 4.72 7.20 -3.60
CA THR A 36 5.85 6.49 -3.01
C THR A 36 5.49 6.08 -1.60
N VAL A 37 5.73 4.82 -1.29
CA VAL A 37 5.44 4.27 0.04
C VAL A 37 6.66 3.50 0.54
N GLY A 38 6.94 3.67 1.83
CA GLY A 38 8.05 3.00 2.48
C GLY A 38 9.33 3.82 2.44
N SER A 39 10.40 3.19 2.86
CA SER A 39 11.69 3.87 3.02
C SER A 39 12.82 2.85 2.99
N ASN A 40 13.98 3.28 2.52
CA ASN A 40 15.18 2.46 2.57
C ASN A 40 15.71 2.27 4.00
N ALA A 41 15.18 3.05 4.94
CA ALA A 41 15.66 3.01 6.32
C ALA A 41 15.14 1.83 7.13
N GLY A 42 14.38 0.94 6.53
CA GLY A 42 13.86 -0.25 7.21
C GLY A 42 12.63 0.00 8.07
N VAL A 43 12.04 1.17 7.98
CA VAL A 43 10.81 1.48 8.70
C VAL A 43 9.62 0.86 7.96
N SER A 44 8.83 0.07 8.68
CA SER A 44 7.65 -0.56 8.08
C SER A 44 6.52 0.43 7.90
N THR A 45 5.88 0.37 6.74
CA THR A 45 4.69 1.15 6.44
C THR A 45 3.56 0.17 6.14
N ILE A 46 2.43 0.34 6.79
CA ILE A 46 1.30 -0.58 6.65
C ILE A 46 0.20 0.08 5.85
N LEU A 47 -0.24 -0.58 4.78
CA LEU A 47 -1.35 -0.15 3.95
C LEU A 47 -2.46 -1.18 4.12
N HIS A 48 -3.57 -0.78 4.71
CA HIS A 48 -4.66 -1.69 5.04
C HIS A 48 -5.91 -1.34 4.24
N ALA A 49 -6.39 -2.28 3.44
CA ALA A 49 -7.63 -2.15 2.69
C ALA A 49 -8.60 -3.24 3.12
N SER A 50 -9.87 -3.05 2.79
CA SER A 50 -10.86 -4.09 3.06
C SER A 50 -10.73 -5.23 2.06
N LYS A 51 -11.48 -6.28 2.29
CA LYS A 51 -11.48 -7.48 1.44
C LYS A 51 -11.67 -7.17 -0.05
N ASN A 52 -12.49 -6.19 -0.35
CA ASN A 52 -12.78 -5.82 -1.74
C ASN A 52 -11.95 -4.62 -2.21
N GLY A 53 -11.02 -4.17 -1.39
CA GLY A 53 -10.21 -3.01 -1.72
C GLY A 53 -9.00 -3.35 -2.57
N ARG A 54 -8.26 -2.30 -2.92
CA ARG A 54 -7.02 -2.46 -3.65
C ARG A 54 -6.02 -1.41 -3.20
N ILE A 55 -4.75 -1.73 -3.39
CA ILE A 55 -3.64 -0.84 -3.05
C ILE A 55 -2.79 -0.67 -4.29
N GLU A 56 -2.55 0.58 -4.70
CA GLU A 56 -1.73 0.89 -5.87
C GLU A 56 -0.61 1.83 -5.46
N ALA A 57 0.59 1.56 -5.93
CA ALA A 57 1.75 2.39 -5.63
C ALA A 57 2.63 2.53 -6.87
N GLU A 58 3.11 3.74 -7.14
CA GLU A 58 4.07 3.97 -8.21
C GLU A 58 5.44 3.44 -7.80
N VAL A 59 5.83 3.67 -6.55
CA VAL A 59 7.07 3.15 -5.98
C VAL A 59 6.78 2.61 -4.58
N ALA A 60 7.17 1.38 -4.35
CA ALA A 60 7.05 0.77 -3.03
C ALA A 60 8.39 0.17 -2.62
N TYR A 61 8.87 0.56 -1.46
CA TYR A 61 10.12 0.03 -0.93
C TYR A 61 9.90 -1.26 -0.15
N GLN A 62 10.97 -1.98 0.05
CA GLN A 62 10.91 -3.20 0.87
C GLN A 62 10.36 -2.88 2.26
N ASN A 63 9.81 -3.88 2.92
CA ASN A 63 9.17 -3.78 4.23
C ASN A 63 7.85 -3.00 4.23
N THR A 64 7.30 -2.68 3.06
CA THR A 64 5.94 -2.18 2.97
C THR A 64 5.00 -3.37 3.15
N VAL A 65 4.02 -3.22 4.02
CA VAL A 65 3.07 -4.29 4.32
C VAL A 65 1.72 -3.97 3.71
N PHE A 66 1.22 -4.86 2.88
CA PHE A 66 -0.12 -4.76 2.31
C PHE A 66 -1.05 -5.67 3.10
N CYS A 67 -2.08 -5.10 3.71
CA CYS A 67 -3.04 -5.86 4.51
C CYS A 67 -4.42 -5.80 3.88
N PHE A 68 -5.09 -6.96 3.83
CA PHE A 68 -6.47 -7.09 3.37
C PHE A 68 -7.21 -7.97 4.37
N GLU A 69 -7.98 -7.34 5.26
CA GLU A 69 -8.65 -8.03 6.35
C GLU A 69 -7.62 -8.80 7.18
N GLU A 70 -7.67 -10.12 7.12
CA GLU A 70 -6.77 -10.99 7.89
C GLU A 70 -5.50 -11.37 7.14
N ARG A 71 -5.39 -10.98 5.86
CA ARG A 71 -4.25 -11.35 5.04
C ARG A 71 -3.21 -10.25 5.02
N GLN A 72 -1.95 -10.65 5.02
CA GLN A 72 -0.83 -9.73 4.96
C GLN A 72 0.17 -10.18 3.91
N TYR A 73 0.76 -9.21 3.25
CA TYR A 73 1.87 -9.44 2.32
C TYR A 73 2.96 -8.42 2.61
N ILE A 74 4.15 -8.91 2.89
CA ILE A 74 5.30 -8.04 3.15
C ILE A 74 6.14 -7.98 1.88
N LEU A 75 6.34 -6.77 1.36
CA LEU A 75 7.12 -6.58 0.16
C LEU A 75 8.60 -6.79 0.48
N GLU A 76 9.22 -7.74 -0.16
CA GLU A 76 10.60 -8.10 0.12
C GLU A 76 11.61 -7.32 -0.71
N VAL A 77 11.19 -6.80 -1.85
CA VAL A 77 12.07 -6.06 -2.73
C VAL A 77 11.39 -4.78 -3.19
N HIS A 78 12.19 -3.77 -3.43
CA HIS A 78 11.74 -2.52 -4.01
C HIS A 78 11.05 -2.77 -5.36
N SER A 79 9.87 -2.23 -5.53
CA SER A 79 9.07 -2.46 -6.72
C SER A 79 8.43 -1.15 -7.21
N LYS A 80 8.14 -1.10 -8.50
CA LYS A 80 7.50 0.05 -9.13
C LYS A 80 6.22 -0.37 -9.83
N ASN A 81 5.26 0.54 -9.85
CA ASN A 81 3.99 0.37 -10.56
C ASN A 81 3.31 -0.94 -10.19
N ILE A 82 3.02 -1.08 -8.90
CA ILE A 82 2.39 -2.30 -8.40
C ILE A 82 0.97 -2.04 -7.93
N LYS A 83 0.18 -3.08 -8.02
CA LYS A 83 -1.18 -3.11 -7.53
C LYS A 83 -1.37 -4.38 -6.73
N ALA A 84 -1.92 -4.26 -5.54
CA ALA A 84 -2.19 -5.39 -4.66
C ALA A 84 -3.69 -5.48 -4.39
N TYR A 85 -4.22 -6.70 -4.41
CA TYR A 85 -5.64 -6.95 -4.12
C TYR A 85 -5.82 -8.41 -3.75
N LEU A 86 -7.00 -8.75 -3.23
CA LEU A 86 -7.35 -10.15 -3.00
C LEU A 86 -8.06 -10.71 -4.23
N ASP A 87 -7.70 -11.93 -4.59
CA ASP A 87 -8.40 -12.64 -5.65
C ASP A 87 -9.67 -13.31 -5.08
N LYS A 88 -10.37 -14.03 -5.92
CA LYS A 88 -11.61 -14.71 -5.51
C LYS A 88 -11.40 -15.79 -4.45
N ASP A 89 -10.18 -16.27 -4.33
CA ASP A 89 -9.83 -17.30 -3.33
C ASP A 89 -9.35 -16.70 -2.01
N GLY A 90 -9.31 -15.37 -1.93
CA GLY A 90 -8.85 -14.70 -0.73
C GLY A 90 -7.34 -14.59 -0.60
N GLU A 91 -6.61 -14.83 -1.67
CA GLU A 91 -5.15 -14.71 -1.68
C GLU A 91 -4.74 -13.34 -2.18
N ILE A 92 -3.66 -12.81 -1.62
CA ILE A 92 -3.13 -11.51 -2.05
C ILE A 92 -2.39 -11.67 -3.37
N VAL A 93 -2.81 -10.89 -4.36
CA VAL A 93 -2.15 -10.84 -5.66
C VAL A 93 -1.44 -9.51 -5.78
N VAL A 94 -0.17 -9.54 -6.15
CA VAL A 94 0.61 -8.33 -6.41
C VAL A 94 1.01 -8.35 -7.87
N GLU A 95 0.50 -7.39 -8.62
CA GLU A 95 0.75 -7.29 -10.06
C GLU A 95 1.45 -5.98 -10.38
N LYS A 96 2.24 -6.01 -11.45
CA LYS A 96 2.79 -4.78 -12.01
C LYS A 96 1.84 -4.27 -13.07
N PHE A 97 1.61 -2.96 -13.08
CA PHE A 97 0.80 -2.36 -14.13
C PHE A 97 1.64 -1.37 -14.94
N VAL A 98 1.19 -1.11 -16.15
CA VAL A 98 1.88 -0.23 -17.09
C VAL A 98 1.00 0.99 -17.34
N PHE A 99 1.60 2.16 -17.26
CA PHE A 99 0.92 3.41 -17.55
C PHE A 99 0.85 3.67 -19.04
#